data_b588665598c8cda51dac6de5f23baafc
#
_entry.id   b588665598c8cda51dac6de5f23baafc
#
_cell.length_a   1.000
_cell.length_b   1.000
_cell.length_c   1.000
_cell.angle_alpha   90.00
_cell.angle_beta   90.00
_cell.angle_gamma   90.00
#
_symmetry.space_group_name_H-M   'P 1'
#
loop_
_entity.id
_entity.type
_entity.pdbx_description
1 polymer ?
#
loop_
_entity_poly.entity_id
_entity_poly.type
_entity_poly.pdbx_seq_one_letter_code
_entity_poly.pdbx_strand_id
1 'polypeptide(L)'
;MKTKTIVILIMSMFIMTSGVQNSNAKNLYDFTAKTQSGEEINLDKYKGEVVLIVNTASKCGFTPQYSDLESLYEKYHDKGFDIHDFPCNQFGNQSPESDEETTQFCQINYGTQFPQFSKIEVNGKNETPLYSWLKSQKGFNGFDKSNKMGQLLDSMLSKQNPDYASNPDIKWNFTKFLIDRNGNVVARFEPTEDMTTVETKIIELLKQ
;
A
#
# COMPACT_ATOMS: atom_id res chain seq x y z
N MET A 1 -16.71 48.35 -49.47
CA MET A 1 -17.19 47.18 -48.65
C MET A 1 -15.97 46.65 -47.97
N LYS A 2 -15.92 46.78 -46.57
CA LYS A 2 -14.81 46.28 -45.75
C LYS A 2 -15.34 45.07 -44.99
N THR A 3 -14.86 43.89 -45.32
CA THR A 3 -15.17 42.61 -44.68
C THR A 3 -14.41 42.53 -43.36
N LYS A 4 -15.13 42.46 -42.22
CA LYS A 4 -14.54 42.23 -40.92
C LYS A 4 -14.44 40.72 -40.67
N THR A 5 -13.20 40.21 -40.60
CA THR A 5 -12.91 38.83 -40.22
C THR A 5 -13.02 38.74 -38.68
N ILE A 6 -13.97 37.94 -38.20
CA ILE A 6 -14.12 37.63 -36.77
C ILE A 6 -13.23 36.42 -36.49
N VAL A 7 -12.17 36.60 -35.68
CA VAL A 7 -11.34 35.52 -35.17
C VAL A 7 -12.01 35.03 -33.89
N ILE A 8 -12.59 33.83 -33.93
CA ILE A 8 -13.13 33.15 -32.73
C ILE A 8 -11.97 32.45 -32.05
N LEU A 9 -11.56 32.99 -30.91
CA LEU A 9 -10.57 32.37 -30.00
C LEU A 9 -11.25 31.29 -29.19
N ILE A 10 -11.03 30.02 -29.56
CA ILE A 10 -11.50 28.87 -28.76
C ILE A 10 -10.55 28.69 -27.57
N MET A 11 -10.99 29.16 -26.45
CA MET A 11 -10.31 28.95 -25.16
C MET A 11 -10.62 27.54 -24.69
N SER A 12 -9.70 26.59 -24.91
CA SER A 12 -9.79 25.22 -24.37
C SER A 12 -9.64 25.28 -22.87
N MET A 13 -10.73 25.08 -22.18
CA MET A 13 -10.81 24.98 -20.72
C MET A 13 -10.26 23.60 -20.33
N PHE A 14 -8.99 23.56 -19.88
CA PHE A 14 -8.43 22.39 -19.21
C PHE A 14 -9.15 22.24 -17.87
N ILE A 15 -10.08 21.29 -17.81
CA ILE A 15 -10.67 20.86 -16.53
C ILE A 15 -9.61 19.99 -15.86
N MET A 16 -8.87 20.59 -14.91
CA MET A 16 -8.10 19.81 -13.93
C MET A 16 -9.13 19.11 -13.05
N THR A 17 -9.34 17.82 -13.27
CA THR A 17 -10.03 16.96 -12.32
C THR A 17 -9.09 16.76 -11.12
N SER A 18 -9.19 17.65 -10.14
CA SER A 18 -8.67 17.40 -8.81
C SER A 18 -9.37 16.15 -8.29
N GLY A 19 -8.58 15.10 -7.99
CA GLY A 19 -9.09 13.86 -7.44
C GLY A 19 -9.96 14.15 -6.23
N VAL A 20 -11.25 13.86 -6.36
CA VAL A 20 -12.19 13.93 -5.25
C VAL A 20 -11.78 12.85 -4.25
N GLN A 21 -11.27 13.25 -3.10
CA GLN A 21 -11.10 12.34 -1.95
C GLN A 21 -12.44 11.68 -1.69
N ASN A 22 -12.50 10.37 -1.85
CA ASN A 22 -13.73 9.59 -1.65
C ASN A 22 -13.95 9.40 -0.12
N SER A 23 -14.46 10.44 0.54
CA SER A 23 -14.73 10.44 1.99
C SER A 23 -15.84 9.48 2.43
N ASN A 24 -16.47 8.77 1.48
CA ASN A 24 -17.57 7.84 1.71
C ASN A 24 -17.23 6.38 1.33
N ALA A 25 -15.96 6.04 1.07
CA ALA A 25 -15.56 4.67 0.80
C ALA A 25 -15.92 3.76 1.99
N LYS A 26 -16.68 2.70 1.73
CA LYS A 26 -17.13 1.75 2.76
C LYS A 26 -16.21 0.54 2.88
N ASN A 27 -15.54 0.14 1.79
CA ASN A 27 -14.65 -1.01 1.74
C ASN A 27 -13.59 -0.84 0.64
N LEU A 28 -12.69 -1.84 0.49
CA LEU A 28 -11.59 -1.87 -0.49
C LEU A 28 -12.08 -1.64 -1.94
N TYR A 29 -13.25 -2.13 -2.27
CA TYR A 29 -13.78 -2.16 -3.64
C TYR A 29 -14.21 -0.79 -4.18
N ASP A 30 -14.22 0.23 -3.34
CA ASP A 30 -14.50 1.61 -3.72
C ASP A 30 -13.25 2.37 -4.21
N PHE A 31 -12.09 1.70 -4.26
CA PHE A 31 -10.82 2.30 -4.65
C PHE A 31 -10.30 1.80 -5.99
N THR A 32 -9.49 2.64 -6.62
CA THR A 32 -8.65 2.30 -7.77
C THR A 32 -7.18 2.33 -7.37
N ALA A 33 -6.36 1.61 -8.13
CA ALA A 33 -4.91 1.64 -8.01
C ALA A 33 -4.27 1.60 -9.40
N LYS A 34 -3.06 2.16 -9.53
CA LYS A 34 -2.29 2.09 -10.78
C LYS A 34 -1.37 0.89 -10.75
N THR A 35 -1.42 0.09 -11.79
CA THR A 35 -0.40 -0.95 -12.06
C THR A 35 0.93 -0.29 -12.35
N GLN A 36 2.01 -1.05 -12.38
CA GLN A 36 3.33 -0.54 -12.75
C GLN A 36 3.43 -0.03 -14.20
N SER A 37 2.56 -0.52 -15.10
CA SER A 37 2.43 0.04 -16.45
C SER A 37 1.68 1.36 -16.49
N GLY A 38 1.17 1.85 -15.35
CA GLY A 38 0.39 3.08 -15.23
C GLY A 38 -1.10 2.93 -15.55
N GLU A 39 -1.57 1.71 -15.83
CA GLU A 39 -3.00 1.42 -16.00
C GLU A 39 -3.73 1.56 -14.68
N GLU A 40 -4.83 2.31 -14.68
CA GLU A 40 -5.70 2.40 -13.51
C GLU A 40 -6.70 1.23 -13.51
N ILE A 41 -6.68 0.44 -12.43
CA ILE A 41 -7.59 -0.68 -12.24
C ILE A 41 -8.49 -0.45 -11.03
N ASN A 42 -9.72 -0.95 -11.08
CA ASN A 42 -10.62 -0.96 -9.95
C ASN A 42 -10.30 -2.16 -9.04
N LEU A 43 -10.17 -1.92 -7.72
CA LEU A 43 -9.88 -2.98 -6.76
C LEU A 43 -11.10 -3.89 -6.48
N ASP A 44 -12.27 -3.56 -7.06
CA ASP A 44 -13.44 -4.44 -7.00
C ASP A 44 -13.26 -5.77 -7.76
N LYS A 45 -12.26 -5.87 -8.63
CA LYS A 45 -11.88 -7.13 -9.30
C LYS A 45 -11.46 -8.22 -8.30
N TYR A 46 -11.06 -7.84 -7.08
CA TYR A 46 -10.65 -8.76 -6.01
C TYR A 46 -11.80 -9.10 -5.02
N LYS A 47 -13.05 -8.84 -5.42
CA LYS A 47 -14.20 -9.20 -4.61
C LYS A 47 -14.24 -10.70 -4.30
N GLY A 48 -14.42 -11.01 -3.01
CA GLY A 48 -14.46 -12.39 -2.53
C GLY A 48 -13.09 -12.97 -2.17
N GLU A 49 -12.02 -12.23 -2.36
CA GLU A 49 -10.67 -12.62 -1.95
C GLU A 49 -10.29 -12.00 -0.61
N VAL A 50 -9.44 -12.71 0.12
CA VAL A 50 -8.69 -12.17 1.26
C VAL A 50 -7.47 -11.45 0.69
N VAL A 51 -7.28 -10.18 1.02
CA VAL A 51 -6.20 -9.37 0.44
C VAL A 51 -5.25 -8.87 1.52
N LEU A 52 -3.95 -9.01 1.30
CA LEU A 52 -2.91 -8.39 2.12
C LEU A 52 -2.31 -7.20 1.37
N ILE A 53 -2.57 -5.98 1.84
CA ILE A 53 -2.00 -4.75 1.27
C ILE A 53 -0.73 -4.42 2.05
N VAL A 54 0.38 -4.17 1.35
CA VAL A 54 1.68 -3.88 1.97
C VAL A 54 2.39 -2.73 1.27
N ASN A 55 2.99 -1.81 2.04
CA ASN A 55 3.92 -0.81 1.49
C ASN A 55 5.35 -1.31 1.61
N THR A 56 6.09 -1.33 0.52
CA THR A 56 7.38 -2.01 0.43
C THR A 56 8.53 -1.10 0.02
N ALA A 57 9.74 -1.62 0.12
CA ALA A 57 10.96 -0.96 -0.33
C ALA A 57 12.05 -1.98 -0.66
N SER A 58 12.87 -1.69 -1.68
CA SER A 58 13.95 -2.55 -2.17
C SER A 58 15.23 -2.54 -1.31
N LYS A 59 15.44 -1.46 -0.51
CA LYS A 59 16.68 -1.22 0.26
C LYS A 59 16.43 -1.08 1.76
N CYS A 60 15.42 -1.76 2.28
CA CYS A 60 15.03 -1.74 3.68
C CYS A 60 15.60 -2.95 4.44
N GLY A 61 15.86 -2.81 5.74
CA GLY A 61 16.20 -3.96 6.57
C GLY A 61 15.13 -5.05 6.62
N PHE A 62 13.87 -4.71 6.29
CA PHE A 62 12.75 -5.65 6.18
C PHE A 62 12.52 -6.19 4.76
N THR A 63 13.33 -5.80 3.76
CA THR A 63 13.21 -6.30 2.37
C THR A 63 13.21 -7.85 2.28
N PRO A 64 13.93 -8.60 3.14
CA PRO A 64 13.83 -10.07 3.15
C PRO A 64 12.42 -10.63 3.38
N GLN A 65 11.47 -9.86 3.93
CA GLN A 65 10.06 -10.28 4.05
C GLN A 65 9.37 -10.54 2.71
N TYR A 66 9.93 -10.11 1.59
CA TYR A 66 9.44 -10.52 0.27
C TYR A 66 9.41 -12.04 0.10
N SER A 67 10.39 -12.77 0.67
CA SER A 67 10.38 -14.24 0.65
C SER A 67 9.20 -14.83 1.41
N ASP A 68 8.84 -14.24 2.58
CA ASP A 68 7.70 -14.68 3.36
C ASP A 68 6.39 -14.36 2.63
N LEU A 69 6.29 -13.16 2.03
CA LEU A 69 5.13 -12.74 1.25
C LEU A 69 4.91 -13.67 0.05
N GLU A 70 5.96 -13.98 -0.72
CA GLU A 70 5.86 -14.91 -1.85
C GLU A 70 5.44 -16.30 -1.39
N SER A 71 6.01 -16.80 -0.29
CA SER A 71 5.60 -18.08 0.28
C SER A 71 4.12 -18.11 0.69
N LEU A 72 3.57 -17.02 1.22
CA LEU A 72 2.14 -16.90 1.52
C LEU A 72 1.31 -16.88 0.24
N TYR A 73 1.76 -16.16 -0.77
CA TYR A 73 1.09 -16.09 -2.06
C TYR A 73 1.02 -17.47 -2.73
N GLU A 74 2.14 -18.16 -2.86
CA GLU A 74 2.21 -19.54 -3.41
C GLU A 74 1.29 -20.52 -2.67
N LYS A 75 1.21 -20.44 -1.34
CA LYS A 75 0.39 -21.36 -0.53
C LYS A 75 -1.10 -21.12 -0.63
N TYR A 76 -1.52 -19.86 -0.82
CA TYR A 76 -2.91 -19.46 -0.58
C TYR A 76 -3.60 -18.76 -1.76
N HIS A 77 -2.89 -18.37 -2.81
CA HIS A 77 -3.49 -17.69 -3.97
C HIS A 77 -4.65 -18.49 -4.57
N ASP A 78 -4.46 -19.76 -4.86
CA ASP A 78 -5.50 -20.65 -5.41
C ASP A 78 -6.67 -20.89 -4.44
N LYS A 79 -6.58 -20.40 -3.20
CA LYS A 79 -7.62 -20.48 -2.17
C LYS A 79 -8.39 -19.16 -1.98
N GLY A 80 -8.12 -18.18 -2.86
CA GLY A 80 -8.73 -16.85 -2.83
C GLY A 80 -8.02 -15.89 -1.88
N PHE A 81 -6.69 -15.87 -1.94
CA PHE A 81 -5.82 -14.90 -1.27
C PHE A 81 -5.01 -14.12 -2.30
N ASP A 82 -4.87 -12.82 -2.10
CA ASP A 82 -4.00 -11.99 -2.94
C ASP A 82 -3.13 -11.05 -2.09
N ILE A 83 -2.03 -10.59 -2.68
CA ILE A 83 -1.13 -9.59 -2.08
C ILE A 83 -1.04 -8.39 -3.01
N HIS A 84 -1.30 -7.19 -2.47
CA HIS A 84 -1.16 -5.95 -3.19
C HIS A 84 0.06 -5.20 -2.69
N ASP A 85 1.13 -5.23 -3.47
CA ASP A 85 2.41 -4.61 -3.17
C ASP A 85 2.46 -3.17 -3.70
N PHE A 86 2.63 -2.20 -2.80
CA PHE A 86 2.78 -0.79 -3.13
C PHE A 86 4.16 -0.28 -2.71
N PRO A 87 5.12 -0.14 -3.64
CA PRO A 87 6.42 0.45 -3.32
C PRO A 87 6.26 1.88 -2.79
N CYS A 88 7.06 2.24 -1.77
CA CYS A 88 7.00 3.56 -1.15
C CYS A 88 8.41 4.06 -0.80
N ASN A 89 8.74 5.31 -1.19
CA ASN A 89 10.07 5.88 -0.95
C ASN A 89 10.13 6.87 0.23
N GLN A 90 9.05 6.96 1.04
CA GLN A 90 8.96 7.95 2.12
C GLN A 90 9.80 7.63 3.37
N PHE A 91 10.26 6.38 3.52
CA PHE A 91 11.01 5.93 4.69
C PHE A 91 12.49 5.76 4.35
N GLY A 92 13.28 6.79 4.63
CA GLY A 92 14.73 6.79 4.44
C GLY A 92 15.19 6.67 2.98
N ASN A 93 14.34 7.02 2.00
CA ASN A 93 14.62 6.87 0.57
C ASN A 93 15.05 5.44 0.18
N GLN A 94 14.39 4.44 0.77
CA GLN A 94 14.76 3.03 0.62
C GLN A 94 14.10 2.34 -0.60
N SER A 95 13.37 3.08 -1.43
CA SER A 95 12.82 2.61 -2.72
C SER A 95 13.01 3.67 -3.82
N PRO A 96 14.26 4.00 -4.18
CA PRO A 96 14.55 5.07 -5.15
C PRO A 96 14.33 4.66 -6.61
N GLU A 97 14.27 3.36 -6.89
CA GLU A 97 14.15 2.79 -8.23
C GLU A 97 12.83 3.22 -8.91
N SER A 98 12.76 3.14 -10.24
CA SER A 98 11.50 3.21 -10.99
C SER A 98 10.58 2.03 -10.66
N ASP A 99 9.32 2.09 -11.10
CA ASP A 99 8.37 0.98 -10.91
C ASP A 99 8.87 -0.29 -11.63
N GLU A 100 9.37 -0.14 -12.88
CA GLU A 100 9.93 -1.25 -13.66
C GLU A 100 11.15 -1.89 -12.97
N GLU A 101 12.11 -1.08 -12.52
CA GLU A 101 13.30 -1.57 -11.81
C GLU A 101 12.93 -2.25 -10.50
N THR A 102 11.91 -1.76 -9.79
CA THR A 102 11.39 -2.39 -8.57
C THR A 102 10.82 -3.76 -8.86
N THR A 103 10.02 -3.92 -9.95
CA THR A 103 9.49 -5.22 -10.36
C THR A 103 10.61 -6.19 -10.69
N GLN A 104 11.56 -5.77 -11.50
CA GLN A 104 12.70 -6.62 -11.88
C GLN A 104 13.49 -7.06 -10.64
N PHE A 105 13.72 -6.12 -9.70
CA PHE A 105 14.41 -6.45 -8.44
C PHE A 105 13.66 -7.52 -7.65
N CYS A 106 12.34 -7.39 -7.48
CA CYS A 106 11.53 -8.32 -6.72
C CYS A 106 11.46 -9.69 -7.39
N GLN A 107 11.27 -9.74 -8.71
CA GLN A 107 11.22 -10.98 -9.47
C GLN A 107 12.56 -11.72 -9.45
N ILE A 108 13.69 -11.02 -9.68
CA ILE A 108 15.01 -11.63 -9.73
C ILE A 108 15.47 -12.13 -8.36
N ASN A 109 15.23 -11.38 -7.30
CA ASN A 109 15.79 -11.69 -5.99
C ASN A 109 14.86 -12.54 -5.11
N TYR A 110 13.53 -12.45 -5.32
CA TYR A 110 12.52 -13.09 -4.46
C TYR A 110 11.50 -13.94 -5.22
N GLY A 111 11.54 -13.93 -6.56
CA GLY A 111 10.61 -14.71 -7.39
C GLY A 111 9.17 -14.24 -7.33
N THR A 112 8.92 -12.98 -6.94
CA THR A 112 7.57 -12.49 -6.67
C THR A 112 6.63 -12.65 -7.85
N GLN A 113 5.43 -13.21 -7.59
CA GLN A 113 4.37 -13.44 -8.55
C GLN A 113 3.11 -12.64 -8.27
N PHE A 114 2.95 -12.13 -7.04
CA PHE A 114 1.80 -11.32 -6.66
C PHE A 114 1.79 -9.95 -7.36
N PRO A 115 0.61 -9.30 -7.50
CA PRO A 115 0.46 -7.99 -8.12
C PRO A 115 1.30 -6.90 -7.45
N GLN A 116 2.15 -6.25 -8.24
CA GLN A 116 2.84 -5.03 -7.85
C GLN A 116 2.18 -3.81 -8.50
N PHE A 117 1.98 -2.77 -7.71
CA PHE A 117 1.39 -1.52 -8.14
C PHE A 117 2.45 -0.42 -8.31
N SER A 118 2.08 0.69 -8.94
CA SER A 118 2.95 1.86 -9.02
C SER A 118 3.31 2.38 -7.63
N LYS A 119 4.49 2.96 -7.53
CA LYS A 119 4.99 3.61 -6.31
C LYS A 119 4.03 4.71 -5.85
N ILE A 120 3.78 4.75 -4.54
CA ILE A 120 2.83 5.68 -3.92
C ILE A 120 3.43 6.41 -2.72
N GLU A 121 2.72 7.46 -2.29
CA GLU A 121 2.87 8.04 -0.96
C GLU A 121 1.77 7.51 -0.03
N VAL A 122 2.18 7.08 1.16
CA VAL A 122 1.30 6.47 2.18
C VAL A 122 1.00 7.43 3.33
N ASN A 123 1.68 8.58 3.39
CA ASN A 123 1.50 9.63 4.40
C ASN A 123 1.60 11.02 3.78
N GLY A 124 1.00 12.00 4.46
CA GLY A 124 1.11 13.42 4.12
C GLY A 124 0.10 13.85 3.05
N LYS A 125 0.32 15.06 2.48
CA LYS A 125 -0.70 15.68 1.62
C LYS A 125 -0.93 14.97 0.27
N ASN A 126 0.02 14.16 -0.17
CA ASN A 126 -0.05 13.42 -1.44
C ASN A 126 -0.35 11.94 -1.21
N GLU A 127 -0.68 11.53 0.01
CA GLU A 127 -1.05 10.15 0.29
C GLU A 127 -2.23 9.70 -0.58
N THR A 128 -2.20 8.43 -0.99
CA THR A 128 -3.31 7.89 -1.77
C THR A 128 -4.59 7.78 -0.92
N PRO A 129 -5.79 7.99 -1.51
CA PRO A 129 -7.05 7.81 -0.80
C PRO A 129 -7.19 6.43 -0.16
N LEU A 130 -6.63 5.39 -0.80
CA LEU A 130 -6.59 4.04 -0.25
C LEU A 130 -5.88 3.99 1.11
N TYR A 131 -4.66 4.57 1.21
CA TYR A 131 -3.90 4.55 2.47
C TYR A 131 -4.50 5.46 3.54
N SER A 132 -5.09 6.61 3.16
CA SER A 132 -5.87 7.43 4.09
C SER A 132 -7.01 6.63 4.71
N TRP A 133 -7.76 5.88 3.90
CA TRP A 133 -8.82 5.00 4.38
C TRP A 133 -8.29 3.85 5.24
N LEU A 134 -7.28 3.10 4.80
CA LEU A 134 -6.68 1.99 5.55
C LEU A 134 -6.28 2.43 6.97
N LYS A 135 -5.58 3.56 7.08
CA LYS A 135 -5.14 4.15 8.35
C LYS A 135 -6.32 4.55 9.24
N SER A 136 -7.43 5.01 8.66
CA SER A 136 -8.66 5.36 9.40
C SER A 136 -9.36 4.14 9.99
N GLN A 137 -9.23 2.96 9.34
CA GLN A 137 -9.84 1.71 9.80
C GLN A 137 -9.02 1.03 10.89
N LYS A 138 -7.69 1.04 10.77
CA LYS A 138 -6.76 0.43 11.73
C LYS A 138 -5.56 1.36 11.96
N GLY A 139 -5.53 1.96 13.14
CA GLY A 139 -4.45 2.84 13.58
C GLY A 139 -3.17 2.08 13.95
N PHE A 140 -2.12 2.84 14.28
CA PHE A 140 -0.88 2.32 14.82
C PHE A 140 -1.05 1.95 16.30
N ASN A 141 -0.66 0.73 16.68
CA ASN A 141 -0.77 0.21 18.05
C ASN A 141 0.59 -0.08 18.71
N GLY A 142 1.68 0.40 18.10
CA GLY A 142 3.05 0.15 18.59
C GLY A 142 3.76 -0.93 17.78
N PHE A 143 5.08 -0.97 17.92
CA PHE A 143 5.91 -2.07 17.42
C PHE A 143 5.98 -3.18 18.47
N ASP A 144 6.19 -4.41 17.99
CA ASP A 144 6.55 -5.51 18.89
C ASP A 144 7.94 -5.23 19.51
N LYS A 145 7.95 -4.87 20.78
CA LYS A 145 9.17 -4.59 21.56
C LYS A 145 9.84 -5.84 22.13
N SER A 146 9.29 -7.02 21.91
CA SER A 146 9.92 -8.28 22.27
C SER A 146 11.11 -8.59 21.35
N ASN A 147 11.12 -8.06 20.11
CA ASN A 147 12.25 -8.20 19.20
C ASN A 147 13.10 -6.91 19.09
N LYS A 148 14.37 -7.11 18.68
CA LYS A 148 15.35 -6.02 18.59
C LYS A 148 14.99 -4.96 17.56
N MET A 149 14.34 -5.34 16.44
CA MET A 149 13.98 -4.39 15.40
C MET A 149 12.84 -3.47 15.85
N GLY A 150 11.88 -4.00 16.61
CA GLY A 150 10.82 -3.18 17.21
C GLY A 150 11.35 -2.17 18.20
N GLN A 151 12.30 -2.59 19.07
CA GLN A 151 12.99 -1.68 20.00
C GLN A 151 13.78 -0.60 19.25
N LEU A 152 14.48 -0.98 18.17
CA LEU A 152 15.28 -0.05 17.37
C LEU A 152 14.40 1.01 16.69
N LEU A 153 13.31 0.59 16.03
CA LEU A 153 12.36 1.50 15.37
C LEU A 153 11.70 2.44 16.38
N ASP A 154 11.21 1.92 17.50
CA ASP A 154 10.62 2.72 18.57
C ASP A 154 11.61 3.79 19.10
N SER A 155 12.85 3.38 19.37
CA SER A 155 13.90 4.29 19.83
C SER A 155 14.28 5.35 18.79
N MET A 156 14.36 4.97 17.51
CA MET A 156 14.72 5.88 16.43
C MET A 156 13.61 6.91 16.21
N LEU A 157 12.36 6.47 16.11
CA LEU A 157 11.23 7.35 15.81
C LEU A 157 10.89 8.25 16.99
N SER A 158 10.96 7.75 18.23
CA SER A 158 10.71 8.57 19.42
C SER A 158 11.77 9.66 19.64
N LYS A 159 13.02 9.44 19.21
CA LYS A 159 14.06 10.48 19.19
C LYS A 159 13.79 11.56 18.15
N GLN A 160 13.23 11.20 16.99
CA GLN A 160 12.87 12.16 15.94
C GLN A 160 11.62 12.95 16.29
N ASN A 161 10.63 12.28 16.84
CA ASN A 161 9.35 12.85 17.29
C ASN A 161 8.83 12.05 18.48
N PRO A 162 8.85 12.60 19.71
CA PRO A 162 8.32 11.93 20.89
C PRO A 162 6.84 11.49 20.74
N ASP A 163 6.07 12.22 19.94
CA ASP A 163 4.65 11.97 19.70
C ASP A 163 4.38 11.11 18.45
N TYR A 164 5.43 10.45 17.89
CA TYR A 164 5.30 9.70 16.63
C TYR A 164 4.16 8.67 16.66
N ALA A 165 3.84 8.12 17.82
CA ALA A 165 2.81 7.10 17.99
C ALA A 165 1.38 7.66 18.12
N SER A 166 1.21 8.98 18.22
CA SER A 166 -0.08 9.63 18.50
C SER A 166 -1.05 9.65 17.33
N ASN A 167 -0.60 9.34 16.12
CA ASN A 167 -1.41 9.35 14.89
C ASN A 167 -1.37 7.99 14.18
N PRO A 168 -2.34 7.71 13.27
CA PRO A 168 -2.43 6.43 12.56
C PRO A 168 -1.46 6.26 11.40
N ASP A 169 -0.58 7.23 11.11
CA ASP A 169 0.34 7.18 9.98
C ASP A 169 1.14 5.89 9.91
N ILE A 170 1.54 5.52 8.71
CA ILE A 170 2.48 4.43 8.49
C ILE A 170 3.83 4.84 9.09
N LYS A 171 4.41 3.99 9.91
CA LYS A 171 5.65 4.31 10.63
C LYS A 171 6.89 3.83 9.92
N TRP A 172 6.77 2.77 9.11
CA TRP A 172 7.90 2.21 8.36
C TRP A 172 7.44 1.39 7.15
N ASN A 173 8.40 1.00 6.29
CA ASN A 173 8.16 0.04 5.21
C ASN A 173 7.72 -1.31 5.75
N PHE A 174 6.98 -2.08 4.96
CA PHE A 174 6.42 -3.40 5.26
C PHE A 174 5.32 -3.40 6.34
N THR A 175 4.65 -2.26 6.54
CA THR A 175 3.36 -2.24 7.24
C THR A 175 2.30 -2.90 6.37
N LYS A 176 1.49 -3.76 6.97
CA LYS A 176 0.51 -4.60 6.26
C LYS A 176 -0.89 -4.34 6.78
N PHE A 177 -1.86 -4.36 5.87
CA PHE A 177 -3.29 -4.36 6.20
C PHE A 177 -3.94 -5.60 5.62
N LEU A 178 -4.68 -6.34 6.45
CA LEU A 178 -5.40 -7.54 6.03
C LEU A 178 -6.87 -7.20 5.83
N ILE A 179 -7.39 -7.59 4.67
CA ILE A 179 -8.74 -7.30 4.19
C ILE A 179 -9.51 -8.63 4.08
N ASP A 180 -10.73 -8.65 4.59
CA ASP A 180 -11.62 -9.81 4.45
C ASP A 180 -12.27 -9.90 3.06
N ARG A 181 -12.99 -11.00 2.79
CA ARG A 181 -13.69 -11.25 1.52
C ARG A 181 -14.79 -10.22 1.19
N ASN A 182 -15.20 -9.41 2.15
CA ASN A 182 -16.18 -8.33 1.99
C ASN A 182 -15.53 -6.96 1.77
N GLY A 183 -14.18 -6.91 1.72
CA GLY A 183 -13.41 -5.69 1.53
C GLY A 183 -13.19 -4.87 2.80
N ASN A 184 -13.45 -5.42 3.99
CA ASN A 184 -13.25 -4.71 5.26
C ASN A 184 -11.84 -4.92 5.80
N VAL A 185 -11.24 -3.87 6.38
CA VAL A 185 -9.94 -3.96 7.05
C VAL A 185 -10.09 -4.66 8.41
N VAL A 186 -9.55 -5.86 8.55
CA VAL A 186 -9.67 -6.66 9.77
C VAL A 186 -8.45 -6.55 10.68
N ALA A 187 -7.25 -6.35 10.12
CA ALA A 187 -6.02 -6.20 10.89
C ALA A 187 -5.03 -5.24 10.24
N ARG A 188 -4.14 -4.68 11.07
CA ARG A 188 -2.91 -3.99 10.68
C ARG A 188 -1.76 -4.67 11.40
N PHE A 189 -0.67 -4.91 10.68
CA PHE A 189 0.56 -5.49 11.21
C PHE A 189 1.72 -4.55 10.89
N GLU A 190 2.49 -4.21 11.89
CA GLU A 190 3.72 -3.47 11.69
C GLU A 190 4.84 -4.40 11.15
N PRO A 191 5.92 -3.86 10.55
CA PRO A 191 6.97 -4.69 9.96
C PRO A 191 7.68 -5.62 10.96
N THR A 192 7.55 -5.36 12.25
CA THR A 192 8.16 -6.14 13.33
C THR A 192 7.30 -7.30 13.80
N GLU A 193 6.07 -7.41 13.31
CA GLU A 193 5.17 -8.52 13.61
C GLU A 193 5.71 -9.82 13.01
N ASP A 194 5.56 -10.93 13.75
CA ASP A 194 5.94 -12.25 13.24
C ASP A 194 5.03 -12.65 12.07
N MET A 195 5.63 -13.10 10.97
CA MET A 195 4.88 -13.51 9.78
C MET A 195 4.00 -14.73 10.02
N THR A 196 4.27 -15.55 11.05
CA THR A 196 3.38 -16.65 11.47
C THR A 196 2.07 -16.12 12.06
N THR A 197 2.09 -14.98 12.75
CA THR A 197 0.88 -14.28 13.21
C THR A 197 0.04 -13.80 12.03
N VAL A 198 0.69 -13.22 11.02
CA VAL A 198 0.04 -12.78 9.78
C VAL A 198 -0.59 -13.96 9.05
N GLU A 199 0.16 -15.06 8.84
CA GLU A 199 -0.32 -16.30 8.20
C GLU A 199 -1.51 -16.90 8.94
N THR A 200 -1.45 -16.97 10.27
CA THR A 200 -2.56 -17.48 11.10
C THR A 200 -3.84 -16.69 10.82
N LYS A 201 -3.75 -15.37 10.75
CA LYS A 201 -4.92 -14.52 10.51
C LYS A 201 -5.48 -14.65 9.09
N ILE A 202 -4.60 -14.83 8.10
CA ILE A 202 -4.99 -15.15 6.71
C ILE A 202 -5.79 -16.47 6.68
N ILE A 203 -5.26 -17.53 7.32
CA ILE A 203 -5.93 -18.85 7.38
C ILE A 203 -7.31 -18.78 8.04
N GLU A 204 -7.47 -17.97 9.09
CA GLU A 204 -8.78 -17.75 9.73
C GLU A 204 -9.80 -17.17 8.75
N LEU A 205 -9.41 -16.17 7.94
CA LEU A 205 -10.28 -15.53 6.98
C LEU A 205 -10.61 -16.42 5.77
N LEU A 206 -9.64 -17.23 5.33
CA LEU A 206 -9.84 -18.16 4.21
C LEU A 206 -10.86 -19.27 4.50
N LYS A 207 -11.13 -19.55 5.78
CA LYS A 207 -12.13 -20.55 6.22
C LYS A 207 -13.57 -20.00 6.27
N GLN A 208 -13.74 -18.70 6.15
CA GLN A 208 -15.04 -18.02 6.15
C GLN A 208 -15.61 -17.94 4.71
#